data_cbdc85bc412488c95ce766e7ef0c005f
#
_entry.id   cbdc85bc412488c95ce766e7ef0c005f
#
_cell.length_a   1.000
_cell.length_b   1.000
_cell.length_c   1.000
_cell.angle_alpha   90.00
_cell.angle_beta   90.00
_cell.angle_gamma   90.00
#
_symmetry.space_group_name_H-M   'P 1'
#
loop_
_entity.id
_entity.type
_entity.pdbx_description
1 polymer ?
#
loop_
_entity_poly.entity_id
_entity_poly.type
_entity_poly.pdbx_seq_one_letter_code
_entity_poly.pdbx_strand_id
1 'polypeptide(L)'
;MNTPSFQDVQFTNGYEFTQGTGYTLPEYAFVTPPELVQNKTLRHAVVIVGGGISGLTLACGLANLGIKAVLLDEDNTVGVKGASSRGICYTQKSLEIFQKLGIFDRIAKKGIQWSVGRTFAGNDEVYNFDLKQQSNFSLSQQPAFINIQQFYIEGYLVERIQELGSVDLRWQSRVTSFKQNKDFATLSIETPEGTYQLQADHVIDATGSHTPFHAWTGVGMESKKGDDRWCIADVRFDTHPPTERHTWIEAPFNENRAVWQHLMADDVWRIDYQMEPNADAAYISREDVVRERLERQFGKKVKVDIVWVGPYAYKSQCLTTLRMGRVFFMGDTAKIVNPFGARGGNTGVADADNLAWKLAAVLRGHADEAVLESYNDERLEAAQENVKVTRRTARFLRPADGVERAFRKATISLAKQFPFARSLINTGRMAVANTYRGSRVCGETGGTSVQNVKIQWRAGKTGALNDLLQWADGRLLILVFGEQTKASLKRLQELSVSGLPVRCVQVLAKGDSAQAREHIWDKQGHLKSACAKVLAGGWAVIRPDGYLADTGKSVNGDLIAAVATSLCL
;
A
#
# COMPACT_ATOMS: atom_id res chain seq x y z
N MET A 1 1.32 -21.76 26.41
CA MET A 1 2.18 -21.76 25.20
C MET A 1 3.52 -21.19 25.61
N ASN A 2 4.62 -21.90 25.36
CA ASN A 2 5.95 -21.39 25.71
C ASN A 2 6.22 -20.16 24.85
N THR A 3 6.41 -19.02 25.49
CA THR A 3 6.94 -17.83 24.86
C THR A 3 8.33 -18.20 24.32
N PRO A 4 8.61 -18.00 23.01
CA PRO A 4 9.95 -18.31 22.50
C PRO A 4 11.00 -17.56 23.33
N SER A 5 12.03 -18.28 23.73
CA SER A 5 13.14 -17.63 24.42
C SER A 5 13.88 -16.73 23.43
N PHE A 6 14.64 -15.75 23.93
CA PHE A 6 15.47 -14.89 23.08
C PHE A 6 16.45 -15.70 22.20
N GLN A 7 16.73 -16.95 22.57
CA GLN A 7 17.56 -17.89 21.81
C GLN A 7 16.86 -18.48 20.58
N ASP A 8 15.52 -18.38 20.51
CA ASP A 8 14.72 -18.91 19.40
C ASP A 8 14.45 -17.88 18.30
N VAL A 9 15.07 -16.70 18.38
CA VAL A 9 14.93 -15.64 17.39
C VAL A 9 15.62 -16.04 16.08
N GLN A 10 14.84 -16.22 15.01
CA GLN A 10 15.30 -16.55 13.66
C GLN A 10 14.96 -15.41 12.70
N PHE A 11 15.80 -15.11 11.73
CA PHE A 11 15.50 -14.14 10.69
C PHE A 11 14.56 -14.75 9.64
N THR A 12 13.28 -14.47 9.77
CA THR A 12 12.26 -14.84 8.80
C THR A 12 11.74 -13.60 8.10
N ASN A 13 11.87 -13.49 6.80
CA ASN A 13 11.53 -12.30 6.01
C ASN A 13 12.23 -11.01 6.42
N GLY A 14 13.21 -11.09 7.24
CA GLY A 14 13.81 -9.94 7.83
C GLY A 14 13.03 -9.36 9.01
N TYR A 15 11.97 -9.98 9.48
CA TYR A 15 11.32 -9.68 10.75
C TYR A 15 11.41 -10.87 11.68
N GLU A 16 11.95 -10.65 12.84
CA GLU A 16 11.92 -11.60 13.93
C GLU A 16 11.29 -10.99 15.14
N PHE A 17 10.69 -11.87 15.84
CA PHE A 17 9.89 -11.63 16.96
C PHE A 17 10.76 -11.55 18.21
N THR A 18 10.78 -10.42 18.86
CA THR A 18 11.24 -10.31 20.24
C THR A 18 10.03 -10.13 21.15
N GLN A 19 10.14 -10.49 22.41
CA GLN A 19 9.08 -10.25 23.39
C GLN A 19 8.78 -8.74 23.41
N GLY A 20 7.69 -8.34 22.75
CA GLY A 20 7.18 -6.98 22.82
C GLY A 20 6.52 -6.77 24.18
N THR A 21 6.92 -5.74 24.89
CA THR A 21 6.38 -5.41 26.21
C THR A 21 5.45 -4.21 26.19
N GLY A 22 5.34 -3.51 25.06
CA GLY A 22 4.75 -2.19 25.01
C GLY A 22 3.46 -2.00 24.21
N TYR A 23 3.09 -2.93 23.34
CA TYR A 23 1.88 -2.82 22.55
C TYR A 23 0.84 -3.85 22.98
N THR A 24 -0.41 -3.40 23.15
CA THR A 24 -1.56 -4.29 23.37
C THR A 24 -2.33 -4.40 22.06
N LEU A 25 -2.50 -5.61 21.56
CA LEU A 25 -3.25 -5.89 20.34
C LEU A 25 -4.66 -6.40 20.67
N PRO A 26 -5.67 -6.12 19.84
CA PRO A 26 -7.01 -6.69 20.00
C PRO A 26 -6.97 -8.20 19.78
N GLU A 27 -7.83 -8.93 20.48
CA GLU A 27 -8.05 -10.35 20.28
C GLU A 27 -9.44 -10.57 19.69
N TYR A 28 -9.51 -11.46 18.68
CA TYR A 28 -10.75 -11.82 18.00
C TYR A 28 -11.10 -13.27 18.29
N ALA A 29 -12.34 -13.49 18.71
CA ALA A 29 -12.82 -14.82 19.03
C ALA A 29 -12.95 -15.68 17.76
N PHE A 30 -12.65 -16.97 17.90
CA PHE A 30 -13.04 -17.96 16.91
C PHE A 30 -14.57 -18.08 16.86
N VAL A 31 -15.10 -18.18 15.64
CA VAL A 31 -16.52 -18.44 15.38
C VAL A 31 -16.62 -19.66 14.47
N THR A 32 -17.39 -20.66 14.88
CA THR A 32 -17.55 -21.91 14.12
C THR A 32 -18.12 -21.61 12.73
N PRO A 33 -17.39 -21.92 11.64
CA PRO A 33 -17.84 -21.63 10.29
C PRO A 33 -19.01 -22.51 9.87
N PRO A 34 -19.88 -22.04 8.96
CA PRO A 34 -21.07 -22.78 8.54
C PRO A 34 -20.75 -24.13 7.90
N GLU A 35 -19.59 -24.29 7.29
CA GLU A 35 -19.13 -25.57 6.72
C GLU A 35 -18.93 -26.64 7.79
N LEU A 36 -18.43 -26.30 8.97
CA LEU A 36 -18.33 -27.21 10.12
C LEU A 36 -19.71 -27.50 10.71
N VAL A 37 -20.54 -26.48 10.93
CA VAL A 37 -21.89 -26.64 11.50
C VAL A 37 -22.76 -27.55 10.63
N GLN A 38 -22.70 -27.39 9.31
CA GLN A 38 -23.52 -28.11 8.35
C GLN A 38 -22.87 -29.42 7.85
N ASN A 39 -21.60 -29.65 8.19
CA ASN A 39 -20.78 -30.75 7.63
C ASN A 39 -20.85 -30.79 6.09
N LYS A 40 -20.68 -29.61 5.45
CA LYS A 40 -20.84 -29.45 4.01
C LYS A 40 -19.80 -28.48 3.44
N THR A 41 -19.21 -28.84 2.30
CA THR A 41 -18.37 -27.92 1.54
C THR A 41 -19.23 -26.85 0.88
N LEU A 42 -19.00 -25.58 1.22
CA LEU A 42 -19.66 -24.43 0.58
C LEU A 42 -18.73 -23.80 -0.45
N ARG A 43 -19.34 -23.16 -1.47
CA ARG A 43 -18.60 -22.43 -2.53
C ARG A 43 -18.80 -20.93 -2.35
N HIS A 44 -17.68 -20.21 -2.40
CA HIS A 44 -17.62 -18.76 -2.24
C HIS A 44 -17.04 -18.11 -3.50
N ALA A 45 -17.53 -16.93 -3.88
CA ALA A 45 -17.01 -16.21 -5.04
C ALA A 45 -15.55 -15.78 -4.80
N VAL A 46 -15.23 -15.32 -3.59
CA VAL A 46 -13.89 -14.83 -3.23
C VAL A 46 -13.50 -15.35 -1.85
N VAL A 47 -12.30 -15.93 -1.77
CA VAL A 47 -11.65 -16.33 -0.51
C VAL A 47 -10.29 -15.65 -0.42
N ILE A 48 -10.08 -14.87 0.63
CA ILE A 48 -8.83 -14.18 0.94
C ILE A 48 -8.15 -14.97 2.06
N VAL A 49 -6.88 -15.31 1.88
CA VAL A 49 -6.07 -16.00 2.88
C VAL A 49 -5.00 -15.06 3.39
N GLY A 50 -5.06 -14.70 4.67
CA GLY A 50 -4.18 -13.77 5.37
C GLY A 50 -4.86 -12.44 5.72
N GLY A 51 -4.99 -12.18 7.02
CA GLY A 51 -5.57 -10.99 7.64
C GLY A 51 -4.55 -9.87 7.92
N GLY A 52 -3.46 -9.80 7.16
CA GLY A 52 -2.53 -8.67 7.20
C GLY A 52 -3.06 -7.47 6.39
N ILE A 53 -2.28 -6.36 6.37
CA ILE A 53 -2.70 -5.10 5.77
C ILE A 53 -3.22 -5.23 4.32
N SER A 54 -2.64 -6.11 3.50
CA SER A 54 -3.06 -6.30 2.10
C SER A 54 -4.40 -7.02 2.01
N GLY A 55 -4.56 -8.14 2.73
CA GLY A 55 -5.79 -8.92 2.74
C GLY A 55 -6.97 -8.14 3.34
N LEU A 56 -6.76 -7.46 4.47
CA LEU A 56 -7.77 -6.61 5.09
C LEU A 56 -8.16 -5.41 4.21
N THR A 57 -7.18 -4.79 3.51
CA THR A 57 -7.47 -3.71 2.56
C THR A 57 -8.35 -4.20 1.42
N LEU A 58 -8.06 -5.38 0.84
CA LEU A 58 -8.89 -5.98 -0.19
C LEU A 58 -10.28 -6.34 0.33
N ALA A 59 -10.36 -6.99 1.48
CA ALA A 59 -11.63 -7.35 2.12
C ALA A 59 -12.52 -6.11 2.36
N CYS A 60 -11.94 -5.04 2.89
CA CYS A 60 -12.64 -3.77 3.08
C CYS A 60 -13.08 -3.14 1.74
N GLY A 61 -12.23 -3.20 0.71
CA GLY A 61 -12.55 -2.73 -0.64
C GLY A 61 -13.73 -3.48 -1.27
N LEU A 62 -13.74 -4.81 -1.15
CA LEU A 62 -14.84 -5.66 -1.61
C LEU A 62 -16.12 -5.39 -0.80
N ALA A 63 -16.00 -5.25 0.53
CA ALA A 63 -17.12 -4.93 1.41
C ALA A 63 -17.76 -3.58 1.05
N ASN A 64 -16.96 -2.55 0.79
CA ASN A 64 -17.46 -1.24 0.33
C ASN A 64 -18.23 -1.33 -1.00
N LEU A 65 -17.88 -2.31 -1.84
CA LEU A 65 -18.55 -2.58 -3.10
C LEU A 65 -19.70 -3.59 -2.95
N GLY A 66 -20.06 -4.02 -1.73
CA GLY A 66 -21.12 -4.99 -1.46
C GLY A 66 -20.83 -6.40 -1.97
N ILE A 67 -19.56 -6.74 -2.24
CA ILE A 67 -19.16 -8.07 -2.67
C ILE A 67 -18.93 -8.96 -1.45
N LYS A 68 -19.59 -10.11 -1.44
CA LYS A 68 -19.40 -11.13 -0.40
C LYS A 68 -18.07 -11.83 -0.58
N ALA A 69 -17.31 -11.98 0.50
CA ALA A 69 -16.06 -12.71 0.54
C ALA A 69 -15.87 -13.39 1.90
N VAL A 70 -14.96 -14.38 1.95
CA VAL A 70 -14.47 -14.99 3.20
C VAL A 70 -13.01 -14.57 3.35
N LEU A 71 -12.62 -14.11 4.52
CA LEU A 71 -11.21 -13.89 4.87
C LEU A 71 -10.83 -14.87 5.98
N LEU A 72 -9.77 -15.63 5.73
CA LEU A 72 -9.21 -16.63 6.65
C LEU A 72 -7.88 -16.10 7.21
N ASP A 73 -7.70 -16.14 8.51
CA ASP A 73 -6.41 -15.89 9.16
C ASP A 73 -6.11 -16.97 10.20
N GLU A 74 -4.86 -17.42 10.30
CA GLU A 74 -4.45 -18.45 11.25
C GLU A 74 -4.32 -17.92 12.69
N ASP A 75 -4.17 -16.61 12.85
CA ASP A 75 -4.05 -15.93 14.15
C ASP A 75 -5.42 -15.47 14.67
N ASN A 76 -5.44 -14.97 15.91
CA ASN A 76 -6.61 -14.37 16.56
C ASN A 76 -6.46 -12.86 16.77
N THR A 77 -5.50 -12.22 16.09
CA THR A 77 -5.18 -10.81 16.28
C THR A 77 -4.67 -10.19 14.98
N VAL A 78 -4.57 -8.86 14.96
CA VAL A 78 -3.87 -8.11 13.91
C VAL A 78 -2.40 -7.89 14.29
N GLY A 79 -1.59 -7.50 13.31
CA GLY A 79 -0.15 -7.34 13.49
C GLY A 79 0.57 -8.68 13.45
N VAL A 80 1.78 -8.71 13.99
CA VAL A 80 2.59 -9.93 14.15
C VAL A 80 2.56 -10.34 15.60
N LYS A 81 2.53 -11.62 15.87
CA LYS A 81 2.74 -12.15 17.22
C LYS A 81 3.98 -11.48 17.83
N GLY A 82 3.80 -10.71 18.95
CA GLY A 82 4.81 -9.91 19.60
C GLY A 82 4.79 -8.43 19.30
N ALA A 83 3.74 -7.97 18.66
CA ALA A 83 3.42 -6.56 18.57
C ALA A 83 4.55 -5.69 18.00
N SER A 84 5.14 -6.12 16.89
CA SER A 84 6.07 -5.31 16.11
C SER A 84 5.35 -4.16 15.42
N SER A 85 5.97 -2.98 15.36
CA SER A 85 5.44 -1.83 14.63
C SER A 85 5.34 -2.06 13.10
N ARG A 86 6.12 -2.95 12.52
CA ARG A 86 6.21 -3.32 11.09
C ARG A 86 6.29 -2.11 10.16
N GLY A 87 5.33 -1.98 9.23
CA GLY A 87 5.21 -0.81 8.36
C GLY A 87 4.71 0.39 9.14
N ILE A 88 5.39 1.52 9.02
CA ILE A 88 5.07 2.71 9.82
C ILE A 88 4.79 3.96 8.98
N CYS A 89 5.28 4.04 7.75
CA CYS A 89 5.13 5.21 6.90
C CYS A 89 4.09 4.94 5.81
N TYR A 90 2.97 5.66 5.83
CA TYR A 90 1.93 5.54 4.80
C TYR A 90 1.94 6.74 3.88
N THR A 91 2.02 6.43 2.58
CA THR A 91 2.13 7.41 1.51
C THR A 91 0.78 8.05 1.19
N GLN A 92 0.80 9.24 0.58
CA GLN A 92 -0.40 9.94 0.15
C GLN A 92 -1.38 9.04 -0.63
N LYS A 93 -0.88 8.21 -1.57
CA LYS A 93 -1.76 7.29 -2.32
C LYS A 93 -2.45 6.27 -1.41
N SER A 94 -1.74 5.68 -0.45
CA SER A 94 -2.36 4.78 0.53
C SER A 94 -3.37 5.49 1.41
N LEU A 95 -3.08 6.75 1.82
CA LEU A 95 -4.02 7.56 2.59
C LEU A 95 -5.27 7.93 1.80
N GLU A 96 -5.14 8.16 0.49
CA GLU A 96 -6.28 8.33 -0.43
C GLU A 96 -7.13 7.04 -0.53
N ILE A 97 -6.49 5.87 -0.59
CA ILE A 97 -7.18 4.58 -0.57
C ILE A 97 -7.92 4.39 0.77
N PHE A 98 -7.26 4.64 1.89
CA PHE A 98 -7.86 4.54 3.22
C PHE A 98 -9.02 5.53 3.42
N GLN A 99 -8.98 6.69 2.76
CA GLN A 99 -10.11 7.62 2.76
C GLN A 99 -11.30 7.03 1.98
N LYS A 100 -11.09 6.41 0.81
CA LYS A 100 -12.14 5.68 0.09
C LYS A 100 -12.73 4.54 0.93
N LEU A 101 -11.91 3.86 1.71
CA LEU A 101 -12.35 2.78 2.61
C LEU A 101 -13.04 3.27 3.88
N GLY A 102 -12.99 4.58 4.18
CA GLY A 102 -13.67 5.18 5.33
C GLY A 102 -12.91 5.10 6.65
N ILE A 103 -11.59 4.85 6.62
CA ILE A 103 -10.77 4.76 7.83
C ILE A 103 -9.74 5.90 7.99
N PHE A 104 -9.61 6.79 7.00
CA PHE A 104 -8.59 7.84 7.00
C PHE A 104 -8.67 8.77 8.22
N ASP A 105 -9.86 9.15 8.66
CA ASP A 105 -10.02 10.08 9.78
C ASP A 105 -9.47 9.50 11.09
N ARG A 106 -9.64 8.18 11.31
CA ARG A 106 -9.05 7.46 12.45
C ARG A 106 -7.52 7.45 12.36
N ILE A 107 -6.97 7.21 11.16
CA ILE A 107 -5.53 7.26 10.89
C ILE A 107 -4.98 8.67 11.11
N ALA A 108 -5.62 9.70 10.58
CA ALA A 108 -5.19 11.09 10.70
C ALA A 108 -5.23 11.60 12.14
N LYS A 109 -6.20 11.13 12.94
CA LYS A 109 -6.32 11.47 14.36
C LYS A 109 -5.25 10.80 15.22
N LYS A 110 -4.85 9.57 14.89
CA LYS A 110 -3.91 8.78 15.69
C LYS A 110 -2.46 8.97 15.25
N GLY A 111 -2.22 9.03 13.95
CA GLY A 111 -0.89 9.03 13.35
C GLY A 111 -0.21 10.40 13.36
N ILE A 112 1.08 10.40 13.09
CA ILE A 112 1.93 11.59 13.06
C ILE A 112 2.13 12.04 11.61
N GLN A 113 1.67 13.25 11.29
CA GLN A 113 1.92 13.87 10.00
C GLN A 113 3.29 14.52 9.99
N TRP A 114 4.06 14.27 8.94
CA TRP A 114 5.35 14.90 8.73
C TRP A 114 5.55 15.26 7.25
N SER A 115 6.39 16.24 6.97
CA SER A 115 6.75 16.64 5.61
C SER A 115 8.24 16.88 5.41
N VAL A 116 8.95 17.22 6.48
CA VAL A 116 10.37 17.54 6.43
C VAL A 116 11.21 16.31 6.72
N GLY A 117 12.16 16.04 5.83
CA GLY A 117 13.17 15.02 6.03
C GLY A 117 14.58 15.62 5.94
N ARG A 118 15.46 15.21 6.85
CA ARG A 118 16.88 15.63 6.86
C ARG A 118 17.79 14.43 6.63
N THR A 119 18.84 14.64 5.88
CA THR A 119 19.83 13.61 5.58
C THR A 119 21.21 14.07 6.03
N PHE A 120 21.88 13.24 6.83
CA PHE A 120 23.17 13.51 7.43
C PHE A 120 24.24 12.55 6.91
N ALA A 121 25.47 13.00 6.82
CA ALA A 121 26.68 12.17 6.65
C ALA A 121 27.74 12.68 7.62
N GLY A 122 28.16 11.83 8.56
CA GLY A 122 28.89 12.30 9.73
C GLY A 122 27.99 13.20 10.59
N ASN A 123 28.54 14.30 11.03
CA ASN A 123 27.81 15.33 11.79
C ASN A 123 27.17 16.40 10.90
N ASP A 124 27.39 16.35 9.59
CA ASP A 124 26.94 17.37 8.66
C ASP A 124 25.58 17.03 8.07
N GLU A 125 24.66 17.99 8.03
CA GLU A 125 23.47 17.90 7.19
C GLU A 125 23.88 18.03 5.72
N VAL A 126 23.59 16.99 4.92
CA VAL A 126 23.88 16.96 3.49
C VAL A 126 22.82 17.69 2.69
N TYR A 127 21.56 17.43 3.03
CA TYR A 127 20.40 18.14 2.48
C TYR A 127 19.14 17.86 3.31
N ASN A 128 18.15 18.72 3.12
CA ASN A 128 16.78 18.47 3.58
C ASN A 128 15.80 18.60 2.42
N PHE A 129 14.58 18.14 2.66
CA PHE A 129 13.46 18.29 1.74
C PHE A 129 12.18 18.55 2.52
N ASP A 130 11.25 19.29 1.89
CA ASP A 130 9.88 19.42 2.35
C ASP A 130 8.94 18.89 1.26
N LEU A 131 8.22 17.83 1.58
CA LEU A 131 7.31 17.16 0.64
C LEU A 131 6.13 18.05 0.23
N LYS A 132 5.73 19.02 1.07
CA LYS A 132 4.66 19.98 0.73
C LYS A 132 5.01 20.84 -0.48
N GLN A 133 6.29 21.04 -0.73
CA GLN A 133 6.79 21.84 -1.86
C GLN A 133 6.92 21.02 -3.16
N GLN A 134 6.74 19.70 -3.10
CA GLN A 134 6.85 18.85 -4.28
C GLN A 134 5.50 18.72 -4.99
N SER A 135 5.49 18.93 -6.31
CA SER A 135 4.27 18.88 -7.15
C SER A 135 3.50 17.57 -7.05
N ASN A 136 4.21 16.46 -6.79
CA ASN A 136 3.60 15.14 -6.65
C ASN A 136 2.68 15.01 -5.42
N PHE A 137 2.77 15.92 -4.46
CA PHE A 137 1.99 15.88 -3.21
C PHE A 137 1.12 17.13 -2.99
N SER A 138 1.20 18.13 -3.86
CA SER A 138 0.65 19.47 -3.61
C SER A 138 -0.86 19.59 -3.82
N LEU A 139 -1.48 18.71 -4.61
CA LEU A 139 -2.89 18.84 -5.01
C LEU A 139 -3.85 17.94 -4.22
N SER A 140 -3.38 16.89 -3.58
CA SER A 140 -4.22 15.97 -2.83
C SER A 140 -4.73 16.57 -1.51
N GLN A 141 -5.91 16.13 -1.09
CA GLN A 141 -6.47 16.47 0.22
C GLN A 141 -5.80 15.70 1.37
N GLN A 142 -5.09 14.62 1.07
CA GLN A 142 -4.34 13.85 2.05
C GLN A 142 -2.90 14.40 2.19
N PRO A 143 -2.32 14.35 3.40
CA PRO A 143 -0.92 14.71 3.60
C PRO A 143 0.01 13.78 2.81
N ALA A 144 1.23 14.23 2.55
CA ALA A 144 2.23 13.43 1.84
C ALA A 144 2.52 12.09 2.55
N PHE A 145 2.62 12.14 3.89
CA PHE A 145 2.88 10.96 4.73
C PHE A 145 2.21 11.09 6.10
N ILE A 146 1.82 9.92 6.65
CA ILE A 146 1.49 9.73 8.06
C ILE A 146 2.32 8.55 8.57
N ASN A 147 2.95 8.72 9.74
CA ASN A 147 3.57 7.63 10.47
C ASN A 147 2.59 7.11 11.52
N ILE A 148 2.35 5.80 11.48
CA ILE A 148 1.51 5.07 12.44
C ILE A 148 1.89 3.59 12.39
N GLN A 149 1.84 2.91 13.51
CA GLN A 149 2.09 1.47 13.56
C GLN A 149 1.05 0.70 12.73
N GLN A 150 1.48 -0.31 11.98
CA GLN A 150 0.65 -1.05 11.04
C GLN A 150 -0.59 -1.67 11.68
N PHE A 151 -0.46 -2.22 12.87
CA PHE A 151 -1.56 -2.89 13.56
C PHE A 151 -2.75 -1.98 13.87
N TYR A 152 -2.54 -0.65 14.03
CA TYR A 152 -3.66 0.29 14.17
C TYR A 152 -4.50 0.35 12.89
N ILE A 153 -3.84 0.38 11.73
CA ILE A 153 -4.54 0.40 10.44
C ILE A 153 -5.28 -0.92 10.21
N GLU A 154 -4.64 -2.04 10.53
CA GLU A 154 -5.26 -3.36 10.45
C GLU A 154 -6.50 -3.45 11.36
N GLY A 155 -6.41 -2.97 12.59
CA GLY A 155 -7.56 -2.89 13.50
C GLY A 155 -8.71 -2.03 12.95
N TYR A 156 -8.39 -0.85 12.40
CA TYR A 156 -9.40 0.02 11.78
C TYR A 156 -10.06 -0.61 10.55
N LEU A 157 -9.31 -1.40 9.76
CA LEU A 157 -9.86 -2.16 8.65
C LEU A 157 -10.80 -3.26 9.14
N VAL A 158 -10.44 -4.00 10.18
CA VAL A 158 -11.31 -5.03 10.79
C VAL A 158 -12.62 -4.42 11.27
N GLU A 159 -12.56 -3.34 12.04
CA GLU A 159 -13.75 -2.62 12.53
C GLU A 159 -14.62 -2.17 11.34
N ARG A 160 -14.01 -1.61 10.29
CA ARG A 160 -14.73 -1.16 9.10
C ARG A 160 -15.38 -2.30 8.32
N ILE A 161 -14.73 -3.44 8.18
CA ILE A 161 -15.29 -4.64 7.54
C ILE A 161 -16.50 -5.14 8.33
N GLN A 162 -16.40 -5.16 9.65
CA GLN A 162 -17.53 -5.53 10.52
C GLN A 162 -18.72 -4.57 10.41
N GLU A 163 -18.46 -3.24 10.33
CA GLU A 163 -19.50 -2.23 10.07
C GLU A 163 -20.24 -2.48 8.74
N LEU A 164 -19.51 -2.88 7.69
CA LEU A 164 -20.06 -3.13 6.35
C LEU A 164 -20.80 -4.47 6.23
N GLY A 165 -20.40 -5.49 6.99
CA GLY A 165 -21.12 -6.75 7.18
C GLY A 165 -21.21 -7.72 6.00
N SER A 166 -20.45 -7.49 4.90
CA SER A 166 -20.50 -8.34 3.69
C SER A 166 -19.35 -9.36 3.59
N VAL A 167 -18.34 -9.23 4.45
CA VAL A 167 -17.19 -10.16 4.48
C VAL A 167 -17.21 -10.94 5.79
N ASP A 168 -17.09 -12.27 5.67
CA ASP A 168 -16.98 -13.21 6.77
C ASP A 168 -15.52 -13.32 7.19
N LEU A 169 -15.18 -12.73 8.37
CA LEU A 169 -13.85 -12.77 8.95
C LEU A 169 -13.70 -14.00 9.83
N ARG A 170 -12.81 -14.91 9.46
CA ARG A 170 -12.57 -16.18 10.17
C ARG A 170 -11.16 -16.21 10.74
N TRP A 171 -11.04 -15.94 12.00
CA TRP A 171 -9.81 -16.02 12.78
C TRP A 171 -9.54 -17.47 13.19
N GLN A 172 -8.28 -17.80 13.53
CA GLN A 172 -7.83 -19.16 13.89
C GLN A 172 -8.21 -20.20 12.84
N SER A 173 -8.08 -19.83 11.56
CA SER A 173 -8.49 -20.62 10.39
C SER A 173 -7.32 -20.79 9.44
N ARG A 174 -6.48 -21.80 9.71
CA ARG A 174 -5.25 -22.08 8.96
C ARG A 174 -5.52 -22.90 7.70
N VAL A 175 -5.17 -22.39 6.54
CA VAL A 175 -5.22 -23.16 5.29
C VAL A 175 -4.06 -24.16 5.25
N THR A 176 -4.40 -25.45 5.16
CA THR A 176 -3.44 -26.56 5.19
C THR A 176 -3.23 -27.23 3.84
N SER A 177 -4.17 -27.08 2.91
CA SER A 177 -4.00 -27.55 1.54
C SER A 177 -4.79 -26.73 0.53
N PHE A 178 -4.32 -26.76 -0.71
CA PHE A 178 -4.92 -26.08 -1.85
C PHE A 178 -4.86 -26.96 -3.09
N LYS A 179 -5.96 -27.01 -3.85
CA LYS A 179 -6.05 -27.61 -5.18
C LYS A 179 -6.95 -26.74 -6.06
N GLN A 180 -6.70 -26.68 -7.34
CA GLN A 180 -7.56 -25.96 -8.28
C GLN A 180 -7.80 -26.79 -9.57
N ASN A 181 -8.93 -26.53 -10.19
CA ASN A 181 -9.26 -26.96 -11.53
C ASN A 181 -9.76 -25.74 -12.36
N LYS A 182 -10.31 -25.98 -13.55
CA LYS A 182 -10.84 -24.90 -14.42
C LYS A 182 -12.06 -24.18 -13.81
N ASP A 183 -12.82 -24.80 -12.90
CA ASP A 183 -14.11 -24.30 -12.43
C ASP A 183 -14.05 -23.69 -11.02
N PHE A 184 -13.17 -24.18 -10.14
CA PHE A 184 -13.00 -23.70 -8.76
C PHE A 184 -11.68 -24.16 -8.14
N ALA A 185 -11.32 -23.51 -7.05
CA ALA A 185 -10.28 -23.95 -6.12
C ALA A 185 -10.93 -24.61 -4.89
N THR A 186 -10.25 -25.60 -4.30
CA THR A 186 -10.63 -26.24 -3.02
C THR A 186 -9.53 -25.99 -2.01
N LEU A 187 -9.90 -25.51 -0.83
CA LEU A 187 -9.03 -25.27 0.31
C LEU A 187 -9.46 -26.18 1.47
N SER A 188 -8.48 -26.75 2.20
CA SER A 188 -8.70 -27.40 3.50
C SER A 188 -8.25 -26.46 4.60
N ILE A 189 -9.07 -26.28 5.61
CA ILE A 189 -8.87 -25.33 6.70
C ILE A 189 -8.88 -26.07 8.03
N GLU A 190 -7.87 -25.84 8.84
CA GLU A 190 -7.77 -26.33 10.22
C GLU A 190 -8.17 -25.21 11.19
N THR A 191 -8.99 -25.56 12.18
CA THR A 191 -9.50 -24.66 13.22
C THR A 191 -9.43 -25.34 14.59
N PRO A 192 -9.65 -24.61 15.71
CA PRO A 192 -9.73 -25.23 17.04
C PRO A 192 -10.80 -26.31 17.19
N GLU A 193 -11.86 -26.26 16.37
CA GLU A 193 -13.00 -27.20 16.46
C GLU A 193 -12.95 -28.30 15.39
N GLY A 194 -11.92 -28.35 14.56
CA GLY A 194 -11.74 -29.38 13.54
C GLY A 194 -11.37 -28.84 12.18
N THR A 195 -11.42 -29.72 11.17
CA THR A 195 -11.02 -29.40 9.80
C THR A 195 -12.23 -29.40 8.88
N TYR A 196 -12.31 -28.43 7.98
CA TYR A 196 -13.34 -28.37 6.94
C TYR A 196 -12.75 -28.02 5.58
N GLN A 197 -13.57 -28.16 4.55
CA GLN A 197 -13.23 -27.74 3.19
C GLN A 197 -14.20 -26.66 2.70
N LEU A 198 -13.68 -25.74 1.89
CA LEU A 198 -14.47 -24.81 1.10
C LEU A 198 -13.99 -24.76 -0.35
N GLN A 199 -14.86 -24.29 -1.23
CA GLN A 199 -14.54 -24.02 -2.63
C GLN A 199 -14.58 -22.52 -2.90
N ALA A 200 -13.76 -22.06 -3.86
CA ALA A 200 -13.67 -20.65 -4.24
C ALA A 200 -13.58 -20.47 -5.75
N ASP A 201 -14.26 -19.44 -6.28
CA ASP A 201 -14.07 -19.04 -7.67
C ASP A 201 -12.74 -18.32 -7.85
N HIS A 202 -12.38 -17.46 -6.88
CA HIS A 202 -11.11 -16.73 -6.82
C HIS A 202 -10.51 -16.86 -5.42
N VAL A 203 -9.21 -17.18 -5.36
CA VAL A 203 -8.42 -17.25 -4.13
C VAL A 203 -7.38 -16.15 -4.15
N ILE A 204 -7.28 -15.40 -3.07
CA ILE A 204 -6.27 -14.35 -2.91
C ILE A 204 -5.31 -14.76 -1.82
N ASP A 205 -4.06 -15.05 -2.21
CA ASP A 205 -2.99 -15.30 -1.26
C ASP A 205 -2.36 -13.97 -0.80
N ALA A 206 -2.69 -13.59 0.43
CA ALA A 206 -2.16 -12.43 1.16
C ALA A 206 -1.47 -12.86 2.46
N THR A 207 -1.03 -14.12 2.56
CA THR A 207 -0.45 -14.73 3.78
C THR A 207 0.96 -14.19 4.10
N GLY A 208 1.52 -13.36 3.22
CA GLY A 208 2.84 -12.81 3.40
C GLY A 208 3.94 -13.74 2.87
N SER A 209 5.12 -13.58 3.39
CA SER A 209 6.35 -14.09 2.80
C SER A 209 6.66 -15.56 3.11
N HIS A 210 5.88 -16.20 3.98
CA HIS A 210 5.99 -17.64 4.32
C HIS A 210 4.83 -18.47 3.76
N THR A 211 4.24 -18.00 2.68
CA THR A 211 3.11 -18.65 2.05
C THR A 211 3.42 -20.07 1.59
N PRO A 212 2.56 -21.06 1.89
CA PRO A 212 2.65 -22.38 1.28
C PRO A 212 2.16 -22.39 -0.18
N PHE A 213 1.43 -21.37 -0.62
CA PHE A 213 0.87 -21.29 -1.98
C PHE A 213 1.93 -21.28 -3.07
N HIS A 214 3.15 -20.76 -2.80
CA HIS A 214 4.25 -20.83 -3.78
C HIS A 214 4.57 -22.29 -4.15
N ALA A 215 4.64 -23.18 -3.16
CA ALA A 215 4.88 -24.59 -3.41
C ALA A 215 3.67 -25.29 -4.05
N TRP A 216 2.46 -24.97 -3.60
CA TRP A 216 1.25 -25.60 -4.12
C TRP A 216 0.93 -25.22 -5.57
N THR A 217 1.30 -24.00 -5.98
CA THR A 217 1.04 -23.53 -7.34
C THR A 217 2.22 -23.71 -8.29
N GLY A 218 3.42 -23.89 -7.76
CA GLY A 218 4.64 -23.95 -8.55
C GLY A 218 5.05 -22.60 -9.19
N VAL A 219 4.54 -21.47 -8.66
CA VAL A 219 4.86 -20.15 -9.19
C VAL A 219 6.35 -19.86 -9.11
N GLY A 220 6.92 -19.32 -10.19
CA GLY A 220 8.32 -18.94 -10.24
C GLY A 220 8.61 -17.70 -9.38
N MET A 221 9.81 -17.63 -8.80
CA MET A 221 10.23 -16.52 -7.95
C MET A 221 11.69 -16.14 -8.21
N GLU A 222 11.92 -14.84 -8.44
CA GLU A 222 13.24 -14.25 -8.41
C GLU A 222 13.57 -13.77 -6.99
N SER A 223 14.64 -14.30 -6.42
CA SER A 223 15.07 -13.94 -5.06
C SER A 223 16.52 -13.50 -5.04
N LYS A 224 16.80 -12.43 -4.29
CA LYS A 224 18.15 -12.03 -3.95
C LYS A 224 18.24 -11.80 -2.44
N LYS A 225 19.02 -12.64 -1.76
CA LYS A 225 19.32 -12.47 -0.34
C LYS A 225 20.26 -11.26 -0.19
N GLY A 226 19.92 -10.35 0.71
CA GLY A 226 20.80 -9.25 1.12
C GLY A 226 21.60 -9.67 2.35
N ASP A 227 22.78 -9.05 2.50
CA ASP A 227 23.61 -9.23 3.70
C ASP A 227 23.34 -8.17 4.76
N ASP A 228 22.39 -7.27 4.51
CA ASP A 228 22.05 -6.20 5.42
C ASP A 228 21.33 -6.74 6.66
N ARG A 229 21.92 -6.42 7.81
CA ARG A 229 21.37 -6.66 9.15
C ARG A 229 21.00 -5.33 9.77
N TRP A 230 19.88 -5.30 10.46
CA TRP A 230 19.40 -4.11 11.15
C TRP A 230 18.89 -4.49 12.54
N CYS A 231 19.01 -3.55 13.47
CA CYS A 231 18.34 -3.60 14.76
C CYS A 231 17.31 -2.46 14.77
N ILE A 232 16.06 -2.80 15.00
CA ILE A 232 14.96 -1.85 15.12
C ILE A 232 14.65 -1.69 16.58
N ALA A 233 14.59 -0.44 17.05
CA ALA A 233 14.21 -0.13 18.43
C ALA A 233 13.04 0.87 18.39
N ASP A 234 11.92 0.50 19.01
CA ASP A 234 10.81 1.38 19.31
C ASP A 234 10.98 1.87 20.75
N VAL A 235 11.09 3.19 20.93
CA VAL A 235 11.44 3.80 22.21
C VAL A 235 10.60 5.03 22.52
N ARG A 236 10.42 5.35 23.80
CA ARG A 236 9.91 6.64 24.27
C ARG A 236 11.02 7.43 24.94
N PHE A 237 11.00 8.74 24.73
CA PHE A 237 11.93 9.66 25.37
C PHE A 237 11.20 10.54 26.39
N ASP A 238 11.93 10.98 27.42
CA ASP A 238 11.49 12.04 28.34
C ASP A 238 11.61 13.45 27.71
N THR A 239 12.24 13.55 26.55
CA THR A 239 12.34 14.77 25.73
C THR A 239 11.76 14.49 24.34
N HIS A 240 11.22 15.52 23.67
CA HIS A 240 10.61 15.38 22.37
C HIS A 240 11.53 15.89 21.26
N PRO A 241 12.23 15.00 20.51
CA PRO A 241 12.94 15.41 19.30
C PRO A 241 11.98 16.04 18.28
N PRO A 242 12.48 16.85 17.31
CA PRO A 242 11.63 17.43 16.26
C PRO A 242 10.87 16.35 15.47
N THR A 243 9.60 16.63 15.13
CA THR A 243 8.75 15.75 14.31
C THR A 243 9.19 15.79 12.84
N GLU A 244 10.39 15.33 12.58
CA GLU A 244 11.00 15.25 11.25
C GLU A 244 11.56 13.84 11.03
N ARG A 245 11.68 13.44 9.79
CA ARG A 245 12.40 12.21 9.47
C ARG A 245 13.89 12.50 9.41
N HIS A 246 14.66 11.87 10.28
CA HIS A 246 16.12 11.97 10.22
C HIS A 246 16.72 10.69 9.63
N THR A 247 17.67 10.87 8.74
CA THR A 247 18.40 9.78 8.06
C THR A 247 19.88 10.07 8.10
N TRP A 248 20.66 9.22 8.73
CA TRP A 248 22.12 9.25 8.63
C TRP A 248 22.55 8.22 7.58
N ILE A 249 23.33 8.62 6.60
CA ILE A 249 24.01 7.72 5.66
C ILE A 249 25.24 7.12 6.34
N GLU A 250 25.94 7.93 7.12
CA GLU A 250 27.12 7.59 7.90
C GLU A 250 26.95 8.22 9.29
N ALA A 251 26.44 7.43 10.26
CA ALA A 251 26.22 7.87 11.63
C ALA A 251 27.45 7.60 12.50
N PRO A 252 28.17 8.62 13.01
CA PRO A 252 29.36 8.42 13.84
C PRO A 252 29.08 7.61 15.10
N PHE A 253 27.91 7.77 15.69
CA PHE A 253 27.45 7.05 16.86
C PHE A 253 27.04 5.58 16.57
N ASN A 254 26.92 5.19 15.29
CA ASN A 254 26.63 3.83 14.83
C ASN A 254 27.77 3.32 13.90
N GLU A 255 29.02 3.63 14.24
CA GLU A 255 30.23 3.13 13.55
C GLU A 255 30.22 3.46 12.04
N ASN A 256 29.74 4.67 11.70
CA ASN A 256 29.57 5.17 10.33
C ASN A 256 28.64 4.32 9.45
N ARG A 257 27.69 3.61 10.06
CA ARG A 257 26.61 2.90 9.35
C ARG A 257 25.33 3.73 9.35
N ALA A 258 24.39 3.37 8.49
CA ALA A 258 23.15 4.10 8.35
C ALA A 258 22.25 3.98 9.59
N VAL A 259 21.51 5.05 9.87
CA VAL A 259 20.48 5.09 10.91
C VAL A 259 19.28 5.86 10.40
N TRP A 260 18.07 5.38 10.70
CA TRP A 260 16.82 6.11 10.50
C TRP A 260 16.09 6.34 11.80
N GLN A 261 15.43 7.48 11.88
CA GLN A 261 14.65 7.88 13.04
C GLN A 261 13.31 8.45 12.60
N HIS A 262 12.23 7.92 13.19
CA HIS A 262 10.85 8.29 12.89
C HIS A 262 10.01 8.41 14.15
N LEU A 263 9.22 9.48 14.28
CA LEU A 263 8.15 9.53 15.28
C LEU A 263 6.92 8.80 14.74
N MET A 264 6.30 7.97 15.60
CA MET A 264 5.06 7.25 15.36
C MET A 264 3.99 7.68 16.36
N ALA A 265 2.79 7.09 16.25
CA ALA A 265 1.74 7.27 17.26
C ALA A 265 2.21 6.87 18.67
N ASP A 266 1.54 7.40 19.70
CA ASP A 266 1.80 7.14 21.13
C ASP A 266 3.18 7.62 21.61
N ASP A 267 3.70 8.68 20.99
CA ASP A 267 5.02 9.24 21.29
C ASP A 267 6.17 8.23 21.18
N VAL A 268 5.98 7.19 20.35
CA VAL A 268 6.99 6.17 20.13
C VAL A 268 7.88 6.58 18.97
N TRP A 269 9.18 6.59 19.22
CA TRP A 269 10.21 6.77 18.21
C TRP A 269 10.72 5.43 17.73
N ARG A 270 10.68 5.21 16.43
CA ARG A 270 11.36 4.08 15.82
C ARG A 270 12.72 4.50 15.31
N ILE A 271 13.73 3.75 15.73
CA ILE A 271 15.12 3.93 15.33
C ILE A 271 15.62 2.64 14.70
N ASP A 272 16.00 2.72 13.43
CA ASP A 272 16.52 1.59 12.67
C ASP A 272 18.05 1.76 12.55
N TYR A 273 18.82 0.89 13.21
CA TYR A 273 20.28 0.86 13.18
C TYR A 273 20.78 -0.18 12.19
N GLN A 274 21.53 0.23 11.17
CA GLN A 274 22.25 -0.71 10.29
C GLN A 274 23.40 -1.37 11.05
N MET A 275 23.45 -2.69 11.01
CA MET A 275 24.44 -3.52 11.71
C MET A 275 25.49 -4.08 10.73
N GLU A 276 26.46 -4.81 11.26
CA GLU A 276 27.38 -5.57 10.45
C GLU A 276 26.68 -6.70 9.67
N PRO A 277 27.27 -7.13 8.53
CA PRO A 277 26.68 -8.17 7.68
C PRO A 277 26.34 -9.46 8.41
N ASN A 278 27.20 -9.86 9.30
CA ASN A 278 27.12 -11.13 10.02
C ASN A 278 26.74 -10.92 11.50
N ALA A 279 26.17 -9.76 11.84
CA ALA A 279 25.76 -9.48 13.21
C ALA A 279 24.81 -10.58 13.72
N ASP A 280 25.08 -11.08 14.91
CA ASP A 280 24.22 -12.05 15.58
C ASP A 280 22.91 -11.38 15.98
N ALA A 281 21.80 -11.93 15.49
CA ALA A 281 20.46 -11.42 15.71
C ALA A 281 20.13 -11.30 17.21
N ALA A 282 20.42 -12.32 17.98
CA ALA A 282 20.15 -12.35 19.42
C ALA A 282 20.98 -11.28 20.14
N TYR A 283 22.26 -11.16 19.81
CA TYR A 283 23.15 -10.19 20.44
C TYR A 283 22.72 -8.74 20.15
N ILE A 284 22.48 -8.38 18.88
CA ILE A 284 22.17 -6.99 18.51
C ILE A 284 20.84 -6.50 19.06
N SER A 285 19.94 -7.42 19.44
CA SER A 285 18.61 -7.13 19.99
C SER A 285 18.55 -7.16 21.52
N ARG A 286 19.65 -7.46 22.20
CA ARG A 286 19.71 -7.42 23.66
C ARG A 286 19.46 -6.00 24.17
N GLU A 287 18.68 -5.88 25.23
CA GLU A 287 18.31 -4.58 25.78
C GLU A 287 19.53 -3.73 26.19
N ASP A 288 20.52 -4.35 26.85
CA ASP A 288 21.76 -3.67 27.26
C ASP A 288 22.55 -3.12 26.06
N VAL A 289 22.64 -3.90 24.97
CA VAL A 289 23.32 -3.51 23.72
C VAL A 289 22.57 -2.39 22.99
N VAL A 290 21.25 -2.43 23.02
CA VAL A 290 20.40 -1.38 22.43
C VAL A 290 20.49 -0.09 23.23
N ARG A 291 20.45 -0.18 24.58
CA ARG A 291 20.62 1.00 25.46
C ARG A 291 21.97 1.68 25.26
N GLU A 292 23.05 0.93 25.11
CA GLU A 292 24.36 1.49 24.81
C GLU A 292 24.37 2.28 23.48
N ARG A 293 23.69 1.78 22.43
CA ARG A 293 23.55 2.53 21.15
C ARG A 293 22.75 3.81 21.29
N LEU A 294 21.64 3.74 22.03
CA LEU A 294 20.81 4.91 22.32
C LEU A 294 21.60 5.96 23.12
N GLU A 295 22.40 5.54 24.12
CA GLU A 295 23.29 6.44 24.86
C GLU A 295 24.36 7.08 23.98
N ARG A 296 24.93 6.36 22.99
CA ARG A 296 25.87 6.93 22.02
C ARG A 296 25.20 7.98 21.12
N GLN A 297 23.93 7.76 20.75
CA GLN A 297 23.21 8.68 19.87
C GLN A 297 22.68 9.92 20.60
N PHE A 298 22.08 9.75 21.78
CA PHE A 298 21.35 10.81 22.48
C PHE A 298 22.05 11.32 23.75
N GLY A 299 23.11 10.63 24.19
CA GLY A 299 23.83 10.94 25.42
C GLY A 299 23.24 10.25 26.65
N LYS A 300 24.07 10.01 27.66
CA LYS A 300 23.71 9.27 28.89
C LYS A 300 22.64 9.93 29.77
N LYS A 301 22.38 11.23 29.58
CA LYS A 301 21.39 11.99 30.37
C LYS A 301 19.96 11.79 29.90
N VAL A 302 19.75 11.32 28.66
CA VAL A 302 18.42 11.09 28.09
C VAL A 302 17.86 9.78 28.63
N LYS A 303 16.72 9.86 29.31
CA LYS A 303 16.00 8.66 29.74
C LYS A 303 15.23 8.10 28.57
N VAL A 304 15.41 6.80 28.36
CA VAL A 304 14.79 6.07 27.25
C VAL A 304 14.04 4.87 27.79
N ASP A 305 12.77 4.77 27.47
CA ASP A 305 11.93 3.61 27.70
C ASP A 305 11.86 2.78 26.40
N ILE A 306 12.27 1.51 26.47
CA ILE A 306 12.24 0.60 25.31
C ILE A 306 10.87 -0.06 25.23
N VAL A 307 10.14 0.23 24.17
CA VAL A 307 8.81 -0.33 23.90
C VAL A 307 8.94 -1.69 23.21
N TRP A 308 9.82 -1.79 22.22
CA TRP A 308 10.05 -3.01 21.46
C TRP A 308 11.43 -2.98 20.80
N VAL A 309 12.05 -4.14 20.64
CA VAL A 309 13.30 -4.32 19.89
C VAL A 309 13.18 -5.56 19.02
N GLY A 310 13.69 -5.49 17.79
CA GLY A 310 13.78 -6.66 16.92
C GLY A 310 14.89 -6.57 15.88
N PRO A 311 15.52 -7.72 15.56
CA PRO A 311 16.46 -7.82 14.46
C PRO A 311 15.73 -7.90 13.13
N TYR A 312 16.36 -7.41 12.07
CA TYR A 312 15.78 -7.40 10.73
C TYR A 312 16.84 -7.73 9.68
N ALA A 313 16.53 -8.63 8.76
CA ALA A 313 17.39 -8.97 7.65
C ALA A 313 16.69 -8.69 6.31
N TYR A 314 17.34 -7.96 5.43
CA TYR A 314 16.77 -7.60 4.14
C TYR A 314 16.87 -8.74 3.13
N LYS A 315 15.78 -8.97 2.44
CA LYS A 315 15.75 -9.78 1.21
C LYS A 315 14.88 -9.08 0.17
N SER A 316 15.16 -9.29 -1.09
CA SER A 316 14.34 -8.85 -2.20
C SER A 316 13.84 -10.05 -2.95
N GLN A 317 12.53 -10.18 -3.09
CA GLN A 317 11.87 -11.25 -3.84
C GLN A 317 10.77 -10.66 -4.71
N CYS A 318 10.53 -11.28 -5.86
CA CYS A 318 9.40 -10.96 -6.71
C CYS A 318 8.97 -12.22 -7.45
N LEU A 319 7.70 -12.52 -7.47
CA LEU A 319 7.15 -13.59 -8.28
C LEU A 319 7.29 -13.25 -9.77
N THR A 320 7.32 -14.27 -10.61
CA THR A 320 7.35 -14.11 -12.08
C THR A 320 5.96 -13.84 -12.65
N THR A 321 4.91 -14.13 -11.90
CA THR A 321 3.51 -13.78 -12.19
C THR A 321 2.73 -13.58 -10.89
N LEU A 322 1.74 -12.71 -10.90
CA LEU A 322 0.86 -12.45 -9.75
C LEU A 322 -0.52 -13.11 -9.89
N ARG A 323 -0.73 -13.90 -10.97
CA ARG A 323 -1.92 -14.74 -11.15
C ARG A 323 -1.52 -16.11 -11.64
N MET A 324 -2.04 -17.16 -11.00
CA MET A 324 -1.90 -18.56 -11.40
C MET A 324 -3.28 -19.23 -11.39
N GLY A 325 -3.94 -19.25 -12.54
CA GLY A 325 -5.32 -19.76 -12.64
C GLY A 325 -6.27 -18.94 -11.76
N ARG A 326 -6.78 -19.57 -10.68
CA ARG A 326 -7.73 -18.94 -9.77
C ARG A 326 -7.06 -18.22 -8.59
N VAL A 327 -5.73 -18.31 -8.46
CA VAL A 327 -4.99 -17.68 -7.38
C VAL A 327 -4.40 -16.34 -7.82
N PHE A 328 -4.58 -15.32 -6.99
CA PHE A 328 -3.93 -14.02 -7.06
C PHE A 328 -2.98 -13.86 -5.88
N PHE A 329 -1.77 -13.39 -6.14
CA PHE A 329 -0.77 -13.11 -5.11
C PHE A 329 -0.67 -11.62 -4.84
N MET A 330 -0.67 -11.19 -3.56
CA MET A 330 -0.55 -9.77 -3.21
C MET A 330 0.30 -9.52 -1.98
N GLY A 331 0.75 -8.28 -1.82
CA GLY A 331 1.58 -7.87 -0.69
C GLY A 331 2.91 -8.60 -0.66
N ASP A 332 3.35 -9.04 0.51
CA ASP A 332 4.64 -9.71 0.70
C ASP A 332 4.66 -11.14 0.13
N THR A 333 3.50 -11.74 -0.11
CA THR A 333 3.38 -12.98 -0.89
C THR A 333 3.88 -12.79 -2.32
N ALA A 334 3.48 -11.69 -2.97
CA ALA A 334 3.84 -11.38 -4.36
C ALA A 334 5.27 -10.85 -4.50
N LYS A 335 5.70 -10.04 -3.56
CA LYS A 335 7.02 -9.40 -3.57
C LYS A 335 7.44 -8.96 -2.18
N ILE A 336 8.74 -9.10 -1.90
CA ILE A 336 9.39 -8.51 -0.73
C ILE A 336 10.37 -7.47 -1.21
N VAL A 337 10.27 -6.26 -0.69
CA VAL A 337 11.15 -5.15 -1.02
C VAL A 337 11.92 -4.70 0.20
N ASN A 338 13.13 -4.20 0.00
CA ASN A 338 13.87 -3.55 1.08
C ASN A 338 13.07 -2.33 1.58
N PRO A 339 13.09 -1.97 2.87
CA PRO A 339 12.19 -0.99 3.49
C PRO A 339 12.49 0.47 3.12
N PHE A 340 13.26 0.70 2.07
CA PHE A 340 13.64 2.04 1.63
C PHE A 340 12.53 2.77 0.89
N GLY A 341 12.20 3.97 1.37
CA GLY A 341 11.19 4.84 0.76
C GLY A 341 9.75 4.41 1.01
N ALA A 342 9.50 3.64 2.07
CA ALA A 342 8.15 3.23 2.51
C ALA A 342 7.35 2.46 1.44
N ARG A 343 7.96 1.45 0.78
CA ARG A 343 7.33 0.77 -0.37
C ARG A 343 6.57 -0.50 -0.01
N GLY A 344 6.99 -1.26 1.02
CA GLY A 344 6.42 -2.59 1.34
C GLY A 344 4.90 -2.58 1.52
N GLY A 345 4.39 -2.19 2.68
CA GLY A 345 2.96 -2.16 3.00
C GLY A 345 2.15 -1.30 2.03
N ASN A 346 2.68 -0.12 1.61
CA ASN A 346 2.01 0.75 0.65
C ASN A 346 1.77 0.09 -0.72
N THR A 347 2.68 -0.78 -1.17
CA THR A 347 2.47 -1.53 -2.40
C THR A 347 1.39 -2.59 -2.23
N GLY A 348 1.32 -3.25 -1.06
CA GLY A 348 0.25 -4.20 -0.75
C GLY A 348 -1.14 -3.55 -0.70
N VAL A 349 -1.24 -2.35 -0.13
CA VAL A 349 -2.47 -1.54 -0.16
C VAL A 349 -2.87 -1.19 -1.59
N ALA A 350 -1.90 -0.83 -2.45
CA ALA A 350 -2.16 -0.55 -3.87
C ALA A 350 -2.51 -1.81 -4.67
N ASP A 351 -1.96 -2.99 -4.33
CA ASP A 351 -2.38 -4.26 -4.93
C ASP A 351 -3.86 -4.53 -4.65
N ALA A 352 -4.26 -4.34 -3.40
CA ALA A 352 -5.64 -4.55 -2.95
C ALA A 352 -6.64 -3.60 -3.64
N ASP A 353 -6.32 -2.31 -3.70
CA ASP A 353 -7.17 -1.30 -4.37
C ASP A 353 -7.32 -1.59 -5.88
N ASN A 354 -6.23 -2.05 -6.52
CA ASN A 354 -6.23 -2.42 -7.93
C ASN A 354 -7.10 -3.65 -8.22
N LEU A 355 -7.05 -4.68 -7.35
CA LEU A 355 -7.79 -5.93 -7.56
C LEU A 355 -9.26 -5.80 -7.15
N ALA A 356 -9.59 -5.05 -6.11
CA ALA A 356 -10.94 -4.96 -5.54
C ALA A 356 -12.00 -4.57 -6.58
N TRP A 357 -11.78 -3.50 -7.35
CA TRP A 357 -12.75 -3.05 -8.35
C TRP A 357 -12.85 -4.01 -9.55
N LYS A 358 -11.75 -4.66 -9.93
CA LYS A 358 -11.71 -5.62 -11.04
C LYS A 358 -12.53 -6.87 -10.71
N LEU A 359 -12.33 -7.43 -9.50
CA LEU A 359 -13.16 -8.53 -9.00
C LEU A 359 -14.64 -8.13 -8.91
N ALA A 360 -14.93 -6.93 -8.35
CA ALA A 360 -16.29 -6.45 -8.27
C ALA A 360 -16.94 -6.26 -9.64
N ALA A 361 -16.20 -5.73 -10.62
CA ALA A 361 -16.72 -5.55 -11.98
C ALA A 361 -17.06 -6.89 -12.64
N VAL A 362 -16.20 -7.90 -12.53
CA VAL A 362 -16.45 -9.24 -13.05
C VAL A 362 -17.63 -9.92 -12.35
N LEU A 363 -17.64 -9.91 -11.01
CA LEU A 363 -18.68 -10.57 -10.22
C LEU A 363 -20.08 -9.90 -10.37
N ARG A 364 -20.12 -8.63 -10.74
CA ARG A 364 -21.35 -7.91 -11.08
C ARG A 364 -21.76 -8.06 -12.56
N GLY A 365 -20.95 -8.73 -13.38
CA GLY A 365 -21.16 -8.82 -14.83
C GLY A 365 -20.94 -7.50 -15.58
N HIS A 366 -20.15 -6.59 -15.03
CA HIS A 366 -19.84 -5.29 -15.57
C HIS A 366 -18.59 -5.28 -16.47
N ALA A 367 -17.78 -6.33 -16.42
CA ALA A 367 -16.54 -6.46 -17.21
C ALA A 367 -16.32 -7.94 -17.55
N ASP A 368 -15.58 -8.19 -18.64
CA ASP A 368 -15.10 -9.52 -18.99
C ASP A 368 -14.04 -10.00 -17.97
N GLU A 369 -13.91 -11.31 -17.77
CA GLU A 369 -12.91 -11.89 -16.85
C GLU A 369 -11.48 -11.51 -17.25
N ALA A 370 -11.24 -11.19 -18.51
CA ALA A 370 -9.95 -10.70 -19.03
C ALA A 370 -9.45 -9.44 -18.30
N VAL A 371 -10.35 -8.65 -17.68
CA VAL A 371 -9.95 -7.48 -16.88
C VAL A 371 -9.05 -7.90 -15.69
N LEU A 372 -9.21 -9.12 -15.16
CA LEU A 372 -8.42 -9.63 -14.06
C LEU A 372 -6.95 -9.89 -14.43
N GLU A 373 -6.67 -10.15 -15.72
CA GLU A 373 -5.28 -10.27 -16.19
C GLU A 373 -4.51 -8.95 -16.06
N SER A 374 -5.20 -7.82 -16.16
CA SER A 374 -4.58 -6.52 -15.95
C SER A 374 -4.03 -6.31 -14.54
N TYR A 375 -4.51 -7.07 -13.55
CA TYR A 375 -3.90 -7.08 -12.22
C TYR A 375 -2.45 -7.56 -12.29
N ASN A 376 -2.23 -8.69 -12.96
CA ASN A 376 -0.88 -9.21 -13.17
C ASN A 376 -0.01 -8.20 -13.93
N ASP A 377 -0.49 -7.68 -15.06
CA ASP A 377 0.28 -6.75 -15.90
C ASP A 377 0.74 -5.52 -15.11
N GLU A 378 -0.20 -4.88 -14.43
CA GLU A 378 0.03 -3.62 -13.71
C GLU A 378 0.83 -3.80 -12.43
N ARG A 379 0.50 -4.82 -11.63
CA ARG A 379 1.08 -4.99 -10.31
C ARG A 379 2.44 -5.71 -10.34
N LEU A 380 2.68 -6.55 -11.35
CA LEU A 380 3.99 -7.15 -11.58
C LEU A 380 5.01 -6.08 -12.02
N GLU A 381 4.65 -5.19 -12.96
CA GLU A 381 5.50 -4.07 -13.37
C GLU A 381 5.84 -3.19 -12.16
N ALA A 382 4.82 -2.82 -11.38
CA ALA A 382 4.99 -2.03 -10.16
C ALA A 382 5.89 -2.72 -9.12
N ALA A 383 5.76 -4.03 -8.94
CA ALA A 383 6.59 -4.84 -8.04
C ALA A 383 8.06 -4.82 -8.48
N GLN A 384 8.33 -5.05 -9.75
CA GLN A 384 9.67 -5.04 -10.35
C GLN A 384 10.33 -3.66 -10.24
N GLU A 385 9.59 -2.57 -10.51
CA GLU A 385 10.07 -1.21 -10.31
C GLU A 385 10.46 -0.96 -8.85
N ASN A 386 9.59 -1.33 -7.89
CA ASN A 386 9.84 -1.15 -6.47
C ASN A 386 11.06 -1.95 -5.99
N VAL A 387 11.21 -3.20 -6.43
CA VAL A 387 12.40 -4.03 -6.15
C VAL A 387 13.66 -3.37 -6.72
N LYS A 388 13.63 -2.88 -7.96
CA LYS A 388 14.77 -2.19 -8.59
C LYS A 388 15.18 -0.93 -7.85
N VAL A 389 14.22 -0.09 -7.46
CA VAL A 389 14.49 1.17 -6.74
C VAL A 389 15.06 0.90 -5.36
N THR A 390 14.47 -0.02 -4.60
CA THR A 390 14.92 -0.32 -3.24
C THR A 390 16.30 -1.01 -3.21
N ARG A 391 16.61 -1.85 -4.20
CA ARG A 391 17.95 -2.45 -4.37
C ARG A 391 19.02 -1.38 -4.65
N ARG A 392 18.70 -0.36 -5.45
CA ARG A 392 19.65 0.76 -5.70
C ARG A 392 19.94 1.53 -4.42
N THR A 393 18.93 1.78 -3.61
CA THR A 393 19.10 2.46 -2.32
C THR A 393 19.94 1.60 -1.36
N ALA A 394 19.66 0.30 -1.25
CA ALA A 394 20.44 -0.62 -0.43
C ALA A 394 21.93 -0.59 -0.83
N ARG A 395 22.21 -0.68 -2.13
CA ARG A 395 23.59 -0.65 -2.65
C ARG A 395 24.29 0.68 -2.38
N PHE A 396 23.57 1.81 -2.46
CA PHE A 396 24.13 3.12 -2.11
C PHE A 396 24.50 3.21 -0.63
N LEU A 397 23.63 2.71 0.25
CA LEU A 397 23.86 2.74 1.71
C LEU A 397 24.98 1.79 2.12
N ARG A 398 25.15 0.70 1.38
CA ARG A 398 26.16 -0.33 1.62
C ARG A 398 26.93 -0.67 0.34
N PRO A 399 27.91 0.16 -0.03
CA PRO A 399 28.71 -0.09 -1.21
C PRO A 399 29.59 -1.32 -1.03
N ALA A 400 29.63 -2.20 -2.06
CA ALA A 400 30.34 -3.47 -2.01
C ALA A 400 31.86 -3.31 -2.20
N ASP A 401 32.29 -2.37 -3.04
CA ASP A 401 33.68 -2.22 -3.47
C ASP A 401 34.21 -0.77 -3.40
N GLY A 402 35.47 -0.58 -3.80
CA GLY A 402 36.13 0.72 -3.78
C GLY A 402 35.51 1.74 -4.73
N VAL A 403 35.04 1.31 -5.90
CA VAL A 403 34.39 2.20 -6.89
C VAL A 403 33.05 2.70 -6.36
N GLU A 404 32.24 1.82 -5.78
CA GLU A 404 30.97 2.20 -5.18
C GLU A 404 31.16 3.12 -3.97
N ARG A 405 32.16 2.87 -3.15
CA ARG A 405 32.53 3.77 -2.03
C ARG A 405 32.97 5.15 -2.53
N ALA A 406 33.80 5.20 -3.56
CA ALA A 406 34.20 6.46 -4.18
C ALA A 406 33.02 7.21 -4.79
N PHE A 407 32.13 6.51 -5.50
CA PHE A 407 30.88 7.07 -6.04
C PHE A 407 29.99 7.65 -4.94
N ARG A 408 29.78 6.91 -3.85
CA ARG A 408 28.98 7.37 -2.70
C ARG A 408 29.58 8.65 -2.09
N LYS A 409 30.89 8.65 -1.84
CA LYS A 409 31.61 9.82 -1.27
C LYS A 409 31.48 11.05 -2.17
N ALA A 410 31.70 10.88 -3.47
CA ALA A 410 31.56 11.96 -4.46
C ALA A 410 30.11 12.47 -4.52
N THR A 411 29.13 11.57 -4.52
CA THR A 411 27.70 11.93 -4.52
C THR A 411 27.31 12.72 -3.28
N ILE A 412 27.74 12.31 -2.08
CA ILE A 412 27.49 13.03 -0.82
C ILE A 412 28.10 14.44 -0.88
N SER A 413 29.33 14.56 -1.35
CA SER A 413 30.01 15.85 -1.49
C SER A 413 29.27 16.80 -2.46
N LEU A 414 28.85 16.28 -3.61
CA LEU A 414 28.10 17.06 -4.61
C LEU A 414 26.69 17.44 -4.11
N ALA A 415 26.01 16.58 -3.38
CA ALA A 415 24.65 16.81 -2.89
C ALA A 415 24.57 17.97 -1.89
N LYS A 416 25.65 18.26 -1.14
CA LYS A 416 25.76 19.43 -0.27
C LYS A 416 25.63 20.74 -1.07
N GLN A 417 26.13 20.76 -2.31
CA GLN A 417 26.22 21.97 -3.12
C GLN A 417 25.16 22.01 -4.25
N PHE A 418 24.83 20.87 -4.85
CA PHE A 418 24.03 20.80 -6.06
C PHE A 418 22.75 19.96 -5.91
N PRO A 419 21.55 20.54 -6.16
CA PRO A 419 20.28 19.84 -6.03
C PRO A 419 20.16 18.57 -6.90
N PHE A 420 20.74 18.56 -8.12
CA PHE A 420 20.67 17.38 -8.99
C PHE A 420 21.30 16.12 -8.36
N ALA A 421 22.37 16.29 -7.60
CA ALA A 421 23.07 15.18 -6.96
C ALA A 421 22.28 14.58 -5.78
N ARG A 422 21.34 15.32 -5.19
CA ARG A 422 20.46 14.85 -4.11
C ARG A 422 19.60 13.67 -4.55
N SER A 423 19.17 13.67 -5.82
CA SER A 423 18.41 12.55 -6.39
C SER A 423 19.20 11.24 -6.48
N LEU A 424 20.53 11.29 -6.51
CA LEU A 424 21.41 10.13 -6.55
C LEU A 424 21.56 9.45 -5.18
N ILE A 425 21.39 10.21 -4.09
CA ILE A 425 21.45 9.66 -2.73
C ILE A 425 20.28 8.70 -2.45
N ASN A 426 19.13 8.90 -3.10
CA ASN A 426 17.95 8.03 -3.05
C ASN A 426 17.25 7.91 -1.68
N THR A 427 17.83 8.41 -0.59
CA THR A 427 17.21 8.30 0.76
C THR A 427 15.93 9.11 0.88
N GLY A 428 15.78 10.19 0.08
CA GLY A 428 14.59 11.02 0.00
C GLY A 428 13.60 10.63 -1.10
N ARG A 429 13.89 9.57 -1.89
CA ARG A 429 12.96 9.09 -2.93
C ARG A 429 11.87 8.23 -2.32
N MET A 430 10.90 8.91 -1.74
CA MET A 430 9.73 8.27 -1.15
C MET A 430 8.85 7.61 -2.21
N ALA A 431 8.05 6.63 -1.79
CA ALA A 431 7.11 5.96 -2.67
C ALA A 431 6.03 6.95 -3.14
N VAL A 432 5.79 6.92 -4.44
CA VAL A 432 4.65 7.55 -5.12
C VAL A 432 3.87 6.47 -5.85
N ALA A 433 2.66 6.77 -6.30
CA ALA A 433 1.88 5.85 -7.11
C ALA A 433 2.68 5.42 -8.36
N ASN A 434 2.71 4.11 -8.64
CA ASN A 434 3.32 3.61 -9.87
C ASN A 434 2.50 4.04 -11.09
N THR A 435 3.14 4.17 -12.25
CA THR A 435 2.45 4.38 -13.54
C THR A 435 2.33 3.04 -14.24
N TYR A 436 1.14 2.70 -14.73
CA TYR A 436 0.87 1.48 -15.49
C TYR A 436 1.05 1.74 -16.97
N ARG A 437 2.19 1.34 -17.52
CA ARG A 437 2.51 1.53 -18.92
C ARG A 437 2.09 0.30 -19.74
N GLY A 438 1.33 0.53 -20.80
CA GLY A 438 0.89 -0.57 -21.67
C GLY A 438 -0.13 -1.52 -21.01
N SER A 439 -0.83 -1.07 -19.95
CA SER A 439 -1.92 -1.83 -19.37
C SER A 439 -3.05 -2.03 -20.37
N ARG A 440 -3.54 -3.28 -20.51
CA ARG A 440 -4.65 -3.64 -21.41
C ARG A 440 -5.96 -2.90 -21.13
N VAL A 441 -6.11 -2.34 -19.93
CA VAL A 441 -7.28 -1.57 -19.49
C VAL A 441 -7.04 -0.06 -19.49
N CYS A 442 -6.00 0.40 -20.18
CA CYS A 442 -5.67 1.81 -20.36
C CYS A 442 -5.39 2.11 -21.82
N GLY A 443 -5.85 3.28 -22.30
CA GLY A 443 -5.45 3.84 -23.60
C GLY A 443 -4.06 4.50 -23.52
N GLU A 444 -3.64 5.13 -24.61
CA GLU A 444 -2.31 5.72 -24.76
C GLU A 444 -1.99 6.82 -23.74
N THR A 445 -3.00 7.56 -23.28
CA THR A 445 -2.84 8.64 -22.29
C THR A 445 -3.06 8.19 -20.86
N GLY A 446 -3.44 6.94 -20.66
CA GLY A 446 -3.81 6.35 -19.37
C GLY A 446 -2.64 5.89 -18.52
N GLY A 447 -2.96 5.22 -17.40
CA GLY A 447 -2.03 4.55 -16.51
C GLY A 447 -1.44 5.43 -15.40
N THR A 448 -1.77 6.72 -15.32
CA THR A 448 -1.32 7.62 -14.24
C THR A 448 -2.36 7.73 -13.13
N SER A 449 -1.90 7.78 -11.88
CA SER A 449 -2.77 8.03 -10.73
C SER A 449 -3.20 9.50 -10.71
N VAL A 450 -4.50 9.74 -10.55
CA VAL A 450 -5.08 11.07 -10.37
C VAL A 450 -5.12 11.37 -8.87
N GLN A 451 -4.55 12.50 -8.46
CA GLN A 451 -4.54 12.92 -7.06
C GLN A 451 -5.97 13.21 -6.56
N ASN A 452 -6.23 12.98 -5.28
CA ASN A 452 -7.52 13.27 -4.65
C ASN A 452 -7.73 14.76 -4.44
N VAL A 453 -7.93 15.49 -5.53
CA VAL A 453 -8.05 16.95 -5.56
C VAL A 453 -9.40 17.43 -5.03
N LYS A 454 -9.38 18.62 -4.45
CA LYS A 454 -10.59 19.32 -3.98
C LYS A 454 -11.50 19.70 -5.15
N ILE A 455 -12.79 19.44 -4.98
CA ILE A 455 -13.85 19.82 -5.93
C ILE A 455 -15.00 20.48 -5.19
N GLN A 456 -15.90 21.09 -5.92
CA GLN A 456 -17.14 21.62 -5.39
C GLN A 456 -18.34 20.95 -6.09
N TRP A 457 -19.15 20.23 -5.30
CA TRP A 457 -20.38 19.62 -5.77
C TRP A 457 -21.47 20.66 -6.03
N ARG A 458 -22.63 20.21 -6.56
CA ARG A 458 -23.88 20.97 -6.61
C ARG A 458 -24.15 21.68 -5.28
N ALA A 459 -24.82 22.85 -5.34
CA ALA A 459 -25.16 23.66 -4.18
C ALA A 459 -24.00 24.12 -3.29
N GLY A 460 -22.76 24.12 -3.82
CA GLY A 460 -21.60 24.66 -3.10
C GLY A 460 -20.97 23.74 -2.08
N LYS A 461 -21.42 22.50 -1.93
CA LYS A 461 -20.82 21.51 -1.03
C LYS A 461 -19.40 21.18 -1.48
N THR A 462 -18.44 21.31 -0.58
CA THR A 462 -17.05 20.92 -0.83
C THR A 462 -16.88 19.40 -0.73
N GLY A 463 -16.12 18.83 -1.64
CA GLY A 463 -15.72 17.43 -1.66
C GLY A 463 -14.36 17.24 -2.34
N ALA A 464 -14.03 15.99 -2.68
CA ALA A 464 -12.82 15.61 -3.36
C ALA A 464 -13.09 14.56 -4.47
N LEU A 465 -12.09 14.24 -5.28
CA LEU A 465 -12.24 13.21 -6.33
C LEU A 465 -12.71 11.86 -5.76
N ASN A 466 -12.19 11.46 -4.59
CA ASN A 466 -12.62 10.21 -3.96
C ASN A 466 -14.10 10.15 -3.64
N ASP A 467 -14.74 11.29 -3.33
CA ASP A 467 -16.20 11.33 -3.11
C ASP A 467 -16.96 11.04 -4.42
N LEU A 468 -16.42 11.47 -5.57
CA LEU A 468 -16.95 11.09 -6.89
C LEU A 468 -16.77 9.60 -7.17
N LEU A 469 -15.61 9.05 -6.82
CA LEU A 469 -15.33 7.61 -7.01
C LEU A 469 -16.23 6.75 -6.12
N GLN A 470 -16.49 7.16 -4.88
CA GLN A 470 -17.46 6.50 -4.00
C GLN A 470 -18.87 6.58 -4.57
N TRP A 471 -19.28 7.77 -5.04
CA TRP A 471 -20.58 7.96 -5.70
C TRP A 471 -20.71 7.13 -6.99
N ALA A 472 -19.61 6.91 -7.71
CA ALA A 472 -19.59 6.05 -8.90
C ALA A 472 -19.79 4.56 -8.58
N ASP A 473 -19.62 4.15 -7.32
CA ASP A 473 -19.92 2.80 -6.81
C ASP A 473 -19.26 1.67 -7.65
N GLY A 474 -17.95 1.76 -7.83
CA GLY A 474 -17.17 0.79 -8.60
C GLY A 474 -17.31 0.88 -10.12
N ARG A 475 -18.07 1.88 -10.62
CA ARG A 475 -18.18 2.16 -12.06
C ARG A 475 -17.06 3.08 -12.54
N LEU A 476 -16.78 3.08 -13.83
CA LEU A 476 -15.89 4.07 -14.44
C LEU A 476 -16.51 5.46 -14.34
N LEU A 477 -15.69 6.43 -13.96
CA LEU A 477 -16.07 7.83 -13.85
C LEU A 477 -15.65 8.58 -15.13
N ILE A 478 -16.61 9.08 -15.88
CA ILE A 478 -16.38 9.91 -17.08
C ILE A 478 -16.49 11.37 -16.67
N LEU A 479 -15.39 12.09 -16.76
CA LEU A 479 -15.32 13.54 -16.56
C LEU A 479 -15.31 14.24 -17.92
N VAL A 480 -16.21 15.21 -18.12
CA VAL A 480 -16.30 15.99 -19.35
C VAL A 480 -16.12 17.46 -19.02
N PHE A 481 -15.07 18.08 -19.55
CA PHE A 481 -14.59 19.40 -19.14
C PHE A 481 -15.19 20.54 -19.94
N GLY A 482 -15.72 21.55 -19.23
CA GLY A 482 -16.26 22.77 -19.82
C GLY A 482 -17.67 22.61 -20.42
N GLU A 483 -18.08 23.60 -21.19
CA GLU A 483 -19.36 23.60 -21.88
C GLU A 483 -19.39 22.59 -23.02
N GLN A 484 -20.51 21.92 -23.22
CA GLN A 484 -20.69 20.83 -24.17
C GLN A 484 -21.73 21.17 -25.21
N THR A 485 -21.56 20.63 -26.42
CA THR A 485 -22.59 20.70 -27.47
C THR A 485 -23.82 19.87 -27.07
N LYS A 486 -24.99 20.20 -27.63
CA LYS A 486 -26.21 19.39 -27.46
C LYS A 486 -26.01 17.94 -27.89
N ALA A 487 -25.22 17.70 -28.96
CA ALA A 487 -24.89 16.35 -29.42
C ALA A 487 -24.03 15.59 -28.40
N SER A 488 -23.02 16.24 -27.80
CA SER A 488 -22.20 15.65 -26.74
C SER A 488 -23.02 15.28 -25.51
N LEU A 489 -23.90 16.19 -25.05
CA LEU A 489 -24.78 15.95 -23.89
C LEU A 489 -25.73 14.78 -24.14
N LYS A 490 -26.33 14.70 -25.34
CA LYS A 490 -27.19 13.57 -25.73
C LYS A 490 -26.44 12.25 -25.67
N ARG A 491 -25.20 12.20 -26.20
CA ARG A 491 -24.36 11.00 -26.19
C ARG A 491 -23.96 10.57 -24.78
N LEU A 492 -23.66 11.52 -23.90
CA LEU A 492 -23.39 11.23 -22.48
C LEU A 492 -24.64 10.67 -21.77
N GLN A 493 -25.82 11.16 -22.11
CA GLN A 493 -27.08 10.64 -21.57
C GLN A 493 -27.33 9.21 -22.08
N GLU A 494 -27.11 8.95 -23.36
CA GLU A 494 -27.20 7.61 -23.96
C GLU A 494 -26.23 6.63 -23.28
N LEU A 495 -24.97 7.02 -23.03
CA LEU A 495 -24.00 6.22 -22.29
C LEU A 495 -24.48 5.93 -20.85
N SER A 496 -25.04 6.92 -20.17
CA SER A 496 -25.52 6.76 -18.79
C SER A 496 -26.71 5.79 -18.66
N VAL A 497 -27.46 5.55 -19.73
CA VAL A 497 -28.61 4.63 -19.77
C VAL A 497 -28.36 3.35 -20.55
N SER A 498 -27.17 3.19 -21.17
CA SER A 498 -26.81 2.05 -22.03
C SER A 498 -26.64 0.72 -21.29
N GLY A 499 -26.69 0.72 -19.96
CA GLY A 499 -26.34 -0.46 -19.16
C GLY A 499 -24.84 -0.63 -18.89
N LEU A 500 -23.96 0.16 -19.55
CA LEU A 500 -22.53 0.17 -19.24
C LEU A 500 -22.27 0.68 -17.82
N PRO A 501 -21.28 0.13 -17.11
CA PRO A 501 -20.99 0.53 -15.74
C PRO A 501 -20.20 1.85 -15.69
N VAL A 502 -20.85 2.93 -16.06
CA VAL A 502 -20.27 4.29 -16.11
C VAL A 502 -21.08 5.29 -15.28
N ARG A 503 -20.41 6.35 -14.83
CA ARG A 503 -21.01 7.57 -14.30
C ARG A 503 -20.43 8.77 -15.01
N CYS A 504 -21.27 9.62 -15.57
CA CYS A 504 -20.85 10.82 -16.31
C CYS A 504 -21.03 12.06 -15.46
N VAL A 505 -20.02 12.92 -15.42
CA VAL A 505 -20.04 14.20 -14.67
C VAL A 505 -19.44 15.30 -15.53
N GLN A 506 -20.15 16.41 -15.64
CA GLN A 506 -19.63 17.64 -16.26
C GLN A 506 -18.76 18.39 -15.25
N VAL A 507 -17.55 18.75 -15.66
CA VAL A 507 -16.59 19.51 -14.86
C VAL A 507 -16.55 20.94 -15.37
N LEU A 508 -17.00 21.88 -14.54
CA LEU A 508 -17.15 23.28 -14.88
C LEU A 508 -16.01 24.12 -14.27
N ALA A 509 -15.47 25.03 -15.06
CA ALA A 509 -14.55 26.07 -14.61
C ALA A 509 -15.32 27.29 -14.08
N LYS A 510 -14.58 28.28 -13.56
CA LYS A 510 -15.18 29.55 -13.12
C LYS A 510 -15.73 30.30 -14.34
N GLY A 511 -17.04 30.56 -14.34
CA GLY A 511 -17.74 31.27 -15.42
C GLY A 511 -18.51 30.38 -16.37
N ASP A 512 -18.32 29.05 -16.35
CA ASP A 512 -19.09 28.11 -17.15
C ASP A 512 -20.53 28.00 -16.67
N SER A 513 -21.44 27.56 -17.54
CA SER A 513 -22.84 27.29 -17.23
C SER A 513 -23.11 25.79 -17.12
N ALA A 514 -23.84 25.37 -16.10
CA ALA A 514 -24.21 23.98 -15.91
C ALA A 514 -25.23 23.54 -16.97
N GLN A 515 -24.90 22.51 -17.73
CA GLN A 515 -25.74 21.96 -18.80
C GLN A 515 -26.18 20.52 -18.51
N ALA A 516 -25.35 19.76 -17.74
CA ALA A 516 -25.67 18.40 -17.34
C ALA A 516 -26.27 18.38 -15.93
N ARG A 517 -27.16 17.39 -15.68
CA ARG A 517 -27.74 17.17 -14.34
C ARG A 517 -26.66 16.90 -13.29
N GLU A 518 -25.69 16.05 -13.65
CA GLU A 518 -24.55 15.72 -12.80
C GLU A 518 -23.38 16.63 -13.18
N HIS A 519 -23.05 17.58 -12.31
CA HIS A 519 -21.95 18.50 -12.52
C HIS A 519 -21.23 18.85 -11.23
N ILE A 520 -19.97 19.22 -11.38
CA ILE A 520 -19.09 19.71 -10.33
C ILE A 520 -18.34 20.96 -10.81
N TRP A 521 -17.81 21.71 -9.86
CA TRP A 521 -17.00 22.87 -10.13
C TRP A 521 -15.53 22.61 -9.77
N ASP A 522 -14.65 22.77 -10.75
CA ASP A 522 -13.19 22.79 -10.61
C ASP A 522 -12.69 24.23 -10.77
N LYS A 523 -13.06 25.09 -9.82
CA LYS A 523 -12.81 26.55 -9.89
C LYS A 523 -11.34 26.93 -10.01
N GLN A 524 -10.45 26.07 -9.54
CA GLN A 524 -8.99 26.28 -9.52
C GLN A 524 -8.28 25.49 -10.66
N GLY A 525 -9.00 24.67 -11.41
CA GLY A 525 -8.44 23.83 -12.47
C GLY A 525 -7.56 22.67 -11.97
N HIS A 526 -7.66 22.31 -10.68
CA HIS A 526 -6.83 21.27 -10.08
C HIS A 526 -7.18 19.88 -10.63
N LEU A 527 -8.46 19.56 -10.81
CA LEU A 527 -8.90 18.29 -11.37
C LEU A 527 -8.48 18.17 -12.83
N LYS A 528 -8.64 19.25 -13.60
CA LYS A 528 -8.17 19.32 -14.99
C LYS A 528 -6.66 19.12 -15.08
N SER A 529 -5.91 19.76 -14.18
CA SER A 529 -4.44 19.61 -14.11
C SER A 529 -4.03 18.19 -13.71
N ALA A 530 -4.74 17.58 -12.74
CA ALA A 530 -4.48 16.21 -12.28
C ALA A 530 -4.77 15.16 -13.35
N CYS A 531 -5.73 15.41 -14.26
CA CYS A 531 -6.04 14.53 -15.39
C CYS A 531 -5.08 14.68 -16.58
N ALA A 532 -4.04 15.46 -16.49
CA ALA A 532 -3.01 15.78 -17.49
C ALA A 532 -3.45 15.66 -18.96
N LYS A 533 -3.17 16.68 -19.78
CA LYS A 533 -3.45 16.72 -21.24
C LYS A 533 -4.93 16.84 -21.68
N VAL A 534 -5.89 16.94 -20.77
CA VAL A 534 -7.28 17.17 -21.15
C VAL A 534 -7.49 18.60 -21.62
N LEU A 535 -8.01 18.78 -22.82
CA LEU A 535 -8.35 20.10 -23.40
C LEU A 535 -9.74 20.57 -22.92
N ALA A 536 -10.05 21.84 -23.11
CA ALA A 536 -11.40 22.35 -22.97
C ALA A 536 -12.34 21.62 -23.95
N GLY A 537 -13.50 21.16 -23.49
CA GLY A 537 -14.41 20.31 -24.27
C GLY A 537 -14.02 18.85 -24.35
N GLY A 538 -12.86 18.46 -23.80
CA GLY A 538 -12.40 17.09 -23.76
C GLY A 538 -12.96 16.27 -22.59
N TRP A 539 -12.54 15.02 -22.52
CA TRP A 539 -12.99 14.08 -21.50
C TRP A 539 -11.82 13.30 -20.88
N ALA A 540 -12.05 12.77 -19.70
CA ALA A 540 -11.19 11.80 -19.03
C ALA A 540 -12.04 10.65 -18.48
N VAL A 541 -11.57 9.41 -18.65
CA VAL A 541 -12.14 8.23 -17.98
C VAL A 541 -11.24 7.88 -16.82
N ILE A 542 -11.84 7.83 -15.61
CA ILE A 542 -11.12 7.49 -14.37
C ILE A 542 -11.67 6.16 -13.84
N ARG A 543 -10.76 5.27 -13.51
CA ARG A 543 -11.03 3.95 -12.94
C ARG A 543 -11.40 4.07 -11.45
N PRO A 544 -12.09 3.07 -10.88
CA PRO A 544 -12.45 3.09 -9.45
C PRO A 544 -11.26 3.16 -8.48
N ASP A 545 -10.06 2.72 -8.90
CA ASP A 545 -8.81 2.85 -8.14
C ASP A 545 -8.14 4.24 -8.28
N GLY A 546 -8.82 5.18 -8.96
CA GLY A 546 -8.35 6.55 -9.14
C GLY A 546 -7.23 6.69 -10.17
N TYR A 547 -7.08 5.73 -11.07
CA TYR A 547 -6.17 5.83 -12.21
C TYR A 547 -6.89 6.34 -13.46
N LEU A 548 -6.18 7.15 -14.22
CA LEU A 548 -6.64 7.59 -15.52
C LEU A 548 -6.63 6.39 -16.48
N ALA A 549 -7.78 6.05 -17.04
CA ALA A 549 -7.88 5.02 -18.08
C ALA A 549 -7.50 5.59 -19.45
N ASP A 550 -8.06 6.74 -19.81
CA ASP A 550 -7.74 7.44 -21.05
C ASP A 550 -8.27 8.87 -21.05
N THR A 551 -7.87 9.68 -22.06
CA THR A 551 -8.37 11.04 -22.30
C THR A 551 -8.60 11.29 -23.77
N GLY A 552 -9.55 12.18 -24.08
CA GLY A 552 -9.80 12.59 -25.46
C GLY A 552 -10.23 14.05 -25.59
N LYS A 553 -10.24 14.54 -26.83
CA LYS A 553 -10.47 15.96 -27.14
C LYS A 553 -11.96 16.34 -27.25
N SER A 554 -12.81 15.40 -27.60
CA SER A 554 -14.25 15.62 -27.80
C SER A 554 -15.04 14.36 -27.51
N VAL A 555 -16.29 14.51 -27.11
CA VAL A 555 -17.21 13.38 -26.85
C VAL A 555 -17.66 12.76 -28.17
N ASN A 556 -16.98 11.69 -28.58
CA ASN A 556 -17.17 10.95 -29.82
C ASN A 556 -17.04 9.44 -29.62
N GLY A 557 -16.82 8.69 -30.69
CA GLY A 557 -16.62 7.23 -30.64
C GLY A 557 -15.43 6.79 -29.79
N ASP A 558 -14.38 7.61 -29.67
CA ASP A 558 -13.17 7.28 -28.92
C ASP A 558 -13.48 7.13 -27.42
N LEU A 559 -14.44 7.91 -26.88
CA LEU A 559 -14.89 7.76 -25.50
C LEU A 559 -15.51 6.37 -25.27
N ILE A 560 -16.32 5.87 -26.19
CA ILE A 560 -16.94 4.55 -26.09
C ILE A 560 -15.87 3.47 -26.15
N ALA A 561 -14.91 3.62 -27.08
CA ALA A 561 -13.76 2.71 -27.20
C ALA A 561 -12.91 2.68 -25.91
N ALA A 562 -12.64 3.84 -25.29
CA ALA A 562 -11.92 3.92 -24.02
C ALA A 562 -12.65 3.20 -22.88
N VAL A 563 -13.99 3.32 -22.82
CA VAL A 563 -14.82 2.59 -21.83
C VAL A 563 -14.75 1.09 -22.07
N ALA A 564 -14.94 0.64 -23.32
CA ALA A 564 -14.87 -0.78 -23.69
C ALA A 564 -13.49 -1.38 -23.35
N THR A 565 -12.40 -0.69 -23.74
CA THR A 565 -11.03 -1.09 -23.40
C THR A 565 -10.85 -1.26 -21.88
N SER A 566 -11.35 -0.30 -21.09
CA SER A 566 -11.20 -0.33 -19.62
C SER A 566 -11.94 -1.49 -18.95
N LEU A 567 -12.90 -2.10 -19.62
CA LEU A 567 -13.72 -3.21 -19.12
C LEU A 567 -13.43 -4.53 -19.85
N CYS A 568 -12.51 -4.50 -20.82
CA CYS A 568 -12.21 -5.62 -21.71
C CYS A 568 -13.48 -6.15 -22.46
N LEU A 569 -14.39 -5.23 -22.87
CA LEU A 569 -15.61 -5.54 -23.59
C LEU A 569 -15.41 -5.49 -25.10
#